data_c12e104b933009ef7a1a22c4e1a6aaa0
#
_entry.id   c12e104b933009ef7a1a22c4e1a6aaa0
#
_cell.length_a   1.000
_cell.length_b   1.000
_cell.length_c   1.000
_cell.angle_alpha   90.00
_cell.angle_beta   90.00
_cell.angle_gamma   90.00
#
_symmetry.space_group_name_H-M   'P 1'
#
loop_
_entity.id
_entity.type
_entity.pdbx_description
1 polymer ?
#
loop_
_entity_poly.entity_id
_entity_poly.type
_entity_poly.pdbx_seq_one_letter_code
_entity_poly.pdbx_strand_id
1 'polypeptide(L)'
;LLFLLNNIGMKDFLKLLRIEFKRIFSNSVLLAIFIGAPIFYGVLFGYVYKQAKVINLPIVIIDEDHSPMSDKIIEAFEDNEALLVSDIRYTAGNILDEMPVKQFDAVITLPTNFEADILQKRHPEIRVDLNMANILNANTASKNIQAVLMTLNAGIEIEGLKKSGLHPTQAATSYESFKINFNKLYNSSGNYINFMLPGLLIAIMQQIIFLAMALVFARDFEDGHFGVLVKKSKSSLYHIALKSTPFIIMIPIMWFFISLLFDYFRIDADIYNLPMLLLTTTLTMASMCIGMLFSIAIPSQLKATELLM
;
A
#
# COMPACT_ATOMS: atom_id res chain seq x y z
N LEU A 1 -4.93 -10.52 -35.39
CA LEU A 1 -6.42 -10.42 -35.44
C LEU A 1 -6.94 -10.33 -36.86
N LEU A 2 -6.37 -9.45 -37.71
CA LEU A 2 -6.80 -9.27 -39.12
C LEU A 2 -6.66 -10.56 -39.99
N PHE A 3 -5.64 -11.38 -39.75
CA PHE A 3 -5.42 -12.64 -40.47
C PHE A 3 -6.42 -13.75 -40.08
N LEU A 4 -6.97 -13.68 -38.84
CA LEU A 4 -7.95 -14.63 -38.31
C LEU A 4 -9.39 -14.35 -38.80
N LEU A 5 -9.64 -13.12 -39.24
CA LEU A 5 -10.95 -12.67 -39.71
C LEU A 5 -11.25 -13.03 -41.19
N ASN A 6 -10.25 -13.55 -41.90
CA ASN A 6 -10.37 -13.82 -43.34
C ASN A 6 -11.28 -15.03 -43.68
N ASN A 7 -11.59 -15.90 -42.70
CA ASN A 7 -12.44 -17.08 -42.90
C ASN A 7 -13.90 -16.93 -42.41
N ILE A 8 -14.18 -15.87 -41.62
CA ILE A 8 -15.55 -15.58 -41.14
C ILE A 8 -15.71 -14.07 -41.28
N GLY A 9 -16.77 -13.67 -42.01
CA GLY A 9 -17.00 -12.24 -42.26
C GLY A 9 -17.00 -11.41 -40.99
N MET A 10 -16.37 -10.21 -41.00
CA MET A 10 -16.33 -9.24 -39.89
C MET A 10 -17.72 -9.02 -39.28
N LYS A 11 -18.79 -9.07 -40.10
CA LYS A 11 -20.18 -8.92 -39.64
C LYS A 11 -20.62 -10.04 -38.70
N ASP A 12 -20.20 -11.27 -38.94
CA ASP A 12 -20.55 -12.41 -38.08
C ASP A 12 -19.78 -12.37 -36.76
N PHE A 13 -18.52 -11.94 -36.78
CA PHE A 13 -17.76 -11.71 -35.58
C PHE A 13 -18.40 -10.63 -34.68
N LEU A 14 -18.77 -9.48 -35.26
CA LEU A 14 -19.41 -8.39 -34.51
C LEU A 14 -20.79 -8.81 -33.95
N LYS A 15 -21.53 -9.62 -34.69
CA LYS A 15 -22.82 -10.17 -34.22
C LYS A 15 -22.64 -11.10 -33.02
N LEU A 16 -21.64 -11.98 -33.07
CA LEU A 16 -21.31 -12.87 -31.93
C LEU A 16 -20.75 -12.09 -30.74
N LEU A 17 -19.89 -11.12 -31.00
CA LEU A 17 -19.36 -10.24 -29.98
C LEU A 17 -20.49 -9.49 -29.24
N ARG A 18 -21.49 -8.98 -29.96
CA ARG A 18 -22.67 -8.36 -29.33
C ARG A 18 -23.45 -9.33 -28.45
N ILE A 19 -23.53 -10.61 -28.85
CA ILE A 19 -24.17 -11.63 -28.02
C ILE A 19 -23.35 -11.88 -26.74
N GLU A 20 -22.04 -11.96 -26.86
CA GLU A 20 -21.16 -12.12 -25.67
C GLU A 20 -21.26 -10.93 -24.71
N PHE A 21 -21.26 -9.69 -25.21
CA PHE A 21 -21.52 -8.51 -24.41
C PHE A 21 -22.87 -8.60 -23.69
N LYS A 22 -23.94 -8.93 -24.45
CA LYS A 22 -25.28 -9.07 -23.84
C LYS A 22 -25.30 -10.12 -22.75
N ARG A 23 -24.57 -11.23 -22.92
CA ARG A 23 -24.46 -12.29 -21.90
C ARG A 23 -23.75 -11.83 -20.65
N ILE A 24 -22.66 -11.06 -20.79
CA ILE A 24 -21.91 -10.49 -19.66
C ILE A 24 -22.79 -9.49 -18.91
N PHE A 25 -23.38 -8.52 -19.61
CA PHE A 25 -24.22 -7.47 -19.03
C PHE A 25 -25.57 -7.96 -18.51
N SER A 26 -26.07 -9.11 -18.98
CA SER A 26 -27.28 -9.75 -18.43
C SER A 26 -27.00 -10.59 -17.20
N ASN A 27 -25.73 -10.85 -16.87
CA ASN A 27 -25.36 -11.58 -15.68
C ASN A 27 -25.06 -10.59 -14.53
N SER A 28 -25.99 -10.45 -13.60
CA SER A 28 -25.87 -9.54 -12.46
C SER A 28 -24.65 -9.84 -11.59
N VAL A 29 -24.24 -11.10 -11.48
CA VAL A 29 -23.06 -11.52 -10.71
C VAL A 29 -21.79 -11.02 -11.39
N LEU A 30 -21.65 -11.20 -12.71
CA LEU A 30 -20.47 -10.69 -13.45
C LEU A 30 -20.39 -9.17 -13.40
N LEU A 31 -21.52 -8.46 -13.51
CA LEU A 31 -21.54 -7.00 -13.38
C LEU A 31 -21.17 -6.54 -11.96
N ALA A 32 -21.72 -7.19 -10.95
CA ALA A 32 -21.38 -6.89 -9.56
C ALA A 32 -19.90 -7.12 -9.28
N ILE A 33 -19.30 -8.17 -9.82
CA ILE A 33 -17.88 -8.46 -9.68
C ILE A 33 -17.03 -7.45 -10.46
N PHE A 34 -17.35 -7.17 -11.73
CA PHE A 34 -16.51 -6.33 -12.59
C PHE A 34 -16.57 -4.85 -12.27
N ILE A 35 -17.73 -4.34 -11.88
CA ILE A 35 -17.95 -2.92 -11.61
C ILE A 35 -18.08 -2.69 -10.10
N GLY A 36 -18.87 -3.52 -9.43
CA GLY A 36 -19.17 -3.35 -8.02
C GLY A 36 -17.97 -3.63 -7.12
N ALA A 37 -17.24 -4.72 -7.35
CA ALA A 37 -16.15 -5.10 -6.47
C ALA A 37 -14.97 -4.09 -6.48
N PRO A 38 -14.45 -3.58 -7.60
CA PRO A 38 -13.39 -2.56 -7.58
C PRO A 38 -13.81 -1.30 -6.85
N ILE A 39 -15.04 -0.84 -7.07
CA ILE A 39 -15.57 0.35 -6.41
C ILE A 39 -15.74 0.09 -4.92
N PHE A 40 -16.40 -1.01 -4.55
CA PHE A 40 -16.65 -1.37 -3.14
C PHE A 40 -15.34 -1.53 -2.37
N TYR A 41 -14.42 -2.33 -2.86
CA TYR A 41 -13.13 -2.53 -2.20
C TYR A 41 -12.26 -1.28 -2.23
N GLY A 42 -12.28 -0.51 -3.31
CA GLY A 42 -11.56 0.76 -3.40
C GLY A 42 -12.04 1.77 -2.38
N VAL A 43 -13.36 1.91 -2.23
CA VAL A 43 -13.95 2.77 -1.20
C VAL A 43 -13.67 2.23 0.20
N LEU A 44 -13.91 0.93 0.44
CA LEU A 44 -13.69 0.29 1.73
C LEU A 44 -12.23 0.49 2.20
N PHE A 45 -11.27 0.06 1.40
CA PHE A 45 -9.86 0.16 1.77
C PHE A 45 -9.34 1.59 1.73
N GLY A 46 -9.86 2.43 0.85
CA GLY A 46 -9.57 3.86 0.85
C GLY A 46 -9.94 4.50 2.19
N TYR A 47 -11.12 4.20 2.74
CA TYR A 47 -11.52 4.69 4.06
C TYR A 47 -10.75 4.04 5.20
N VAL A 48 -10.52 2.73 5.15
CA VAL A 48 -9.73 2.00 6.17
C VAL A 48 -8.32 2.58 6.27
N TYR A 49 -7.68 2.86 5.14
CA TYR A 49 -6.31 3.38 5.12
C TYR A 49 -6.22 4.92 5.14
N LYS A 50 -7.33 5.66 4.96
CA LYS A 50 -7.34 7.12 5.02
C LYS A 50 -6.88 7.64 6.40
N GLN A 51 -7.24 6.95 7.46
CA GLN A 51 -6.84 7.26 8.84
C GLN A 51 -5.49 6.66 9.24
N ALA A 52 -4.72 6.14 8.29
CA ALA A 52 -3.46 5.45 8.53
C ALA A 52 -2.29 6.37 9.03
N LYS A 53 -2.61 7.30 9.90
CA LYS A 53 -1.69 7.70 10.98
C LYS A 53 -1.76 6.57 12.00
N VAL A 54 -0.70 5.81 12.09
CA VAL A 54 -0.48 4.96 13.27
C VAL A 54 -0.24 5.94 14.41
N ILE A 55 -1.17 6.00 15.35
CA ILE A 55 -1.12 6.86 16.53
C ILE A 55 -1.08 5.99 17.78
N ASN A 56 -0.66 6.57 18.89
CA ASN A 56 -0.59 5.88 20.18
C ASN A 56 0.31 4.63 20.17
N LEU A 57 1.46 4.70 19.48
CA LEU A 57 2.45 3.63 19.50
C LEU A 57 3.06 3.53 20.91
N PRO A 58 2.89 2.39 21.60
CA PRO A 58 3.37 2.24 22.96
C PRO A 58 4.90 2.19 22.99
N ILE A 59 5.49 3.17 23.67
CA ILE A 59 6.93 3.25 23.91
C ILE A 59 7.23 3.22 25.41
N VAL A 60 8.41 2.76 25.75
CA VAL A 60 8.92 2.80 27.12
C VAL A 60 10.17 3.66 27.16
N ILE A 61 10.29 4.50 28.17
CA ILE A 61 11.47 5.32 28.40
C ILE A 61 12.17 4.80 29.66
N ILE A 62 13.47 4.54 29.54
CA ILE A 62 14.34 4.22 30.64
C ILE A 62 15.17 5.46 30.92
N ASP A 63 14.87 6.12 32.02
CA ASP A 63 15.61 7.30 32.46
C ASP A 63 16.58 6.93 33.59
N GLU A 64 17.86 6.82 33.26
CA GLU A 64 18.92 6.53 34.23
C GLU A 64 19.59 7.83 34.75
N ASP A 65 19.21 8.99 34.20
CA ASP A 65 19.83 10.29 34.55
C ASP A 65 19.08 11.06 35.62
N HIS A 66 17.75 10.99 35.63
CA HIS A 66 16.88 11.70 36.58
C HIS A 66 17.14 13.21 36.62
N SER A 67 17.40 13.84 35.51
CA SER A 67 17.71 15.25 35.40
C SER A 67 16.58 16.08 34.84
N PRO A 68 16.57 17.41 35.05
CA PRO A 68 15.64 18.29 34.36
C PRO A 68 15.71 18.20 32.83
N MET A 69 16.84 17.74 32.29
CA MET A 69 17.00 17.55 30.83
C MET A 69 16.31 16.26 30.38
N SER A 70 16.41 15.17 31.14
CA SER A 70 15.68 13.92 30.83
C SER A 70 14.18 14.13 30.96
N ASP A 71 13.69 14.90 31.93
CA ASP A 71 12.28 15.26 32.07
C ASP A 71 11.74 15.98 30.83
N LYS A 72 12.48 16.94 30.27
CA LYS A 72 12.11 17.64 29.05
C LYS A 72 12.03 16.71 27.84
N ILE A 73 12.87 15.69 27.76
CA ILE A 73 12.83 14.69 26.70
C ILE A 73 11.58 13.85 26.85
N ILE A 74 11.25 13.42 28.08
CA ILE A 74 10.04 12.64 28.36
C ILE A 74 8.80 13.45 27.99
N GLU A 75 8.70 14.71 28.43
CA GLU A 75 7.59 15.62 28.07
C GLU A 75 7.43 15.77 26.55
N ALA A 76 8.52 15.92 25.81
CA ALA A 76 8.48 16.04 24.36
C ALA A 76 8.02 14.73 23.66
N PHE A 77 8.25 13.58 24.26
CA PHE A 77 7.69 12.32 23.77
C PHE A 77 6.20 12.17 24.10
N GLU A 78 5.76 12.65 25.29
CA GLU A 78 4.35 12.66 25.69
C GLU A 78 3.51 13.61 24.81
N ASP A 79 4.08 14.72 24.37
CA ASP A 79 3.44 15.69 23.46
C ASP A 79 3.32 15.18 22.01
N ASN A 80 3.93 14.05 21.67
CA ASN A 80 3.90 13.54 20.31
C ASN A 80 2.64 12.71 20.04
N GLU A 81 1.81 13.14 19.10
CA GLU A 81 0.54 12.47 18.70
C GLU A 81 0.68 10.98 18.31
N ALA A 82 1.83 10.58 17.76
CA ALA A 82 2.05 9.24 17.25
C ALA A 82 2.57 8.27 18.31
N LEU A 83 3.15 8.78 19.39
CA LEU A 83 3.80 8.00 20.43
C LEU A 83 2.98 8.05 21.71
N LEU A 84 2.90 6.92 22.42
CA LEU A 84 2.29 6.83 23.74
C LEU A 84 3.34 6.33 24.72
N VAL A 85 3.78 7.20 25.61
CA VAL A 85 4.66 6.81 26.73
C VAL A 85 3.85 5.92 27.67
N SER A 86 4.05 4.60 27.57
CA SER A 86 3.28 3.60 28.32
C SER A 86 3.88 3.30 29.69
N ASP A 87 5.19 3.46 29.83
CA ASP A 87 5.92 3.19 31.07
C ASP A 87 7.21 4.01 31.12
N ILE A 88 7.57 4.49 32.32
CA ILE A 88 8.84 5.17 32.58
C ILE A 88 9.55 4.37 33.65
N ARG A 89 10.75 3.90 33.34
CA ARG A 89 11.58 3.13 34.27
C ARG A 89 12.90 3.82 34.54
N TYR A 90 13.45 3.50 35.68
CA TYR A 90 14.68 4.07 36.14
C TYR A 90 15.88 3.12 36.07
N THR A 91 15.64 1.91 35.61
CA THR A 91 16.65 0.87 35.38
C THR A 91 16.27 0.01 34.20
N ALA A 92 17.25 -0.37 33.40
CA ALA A 92 17.00 -1.14 32.17
C ALA A 92 16.35 -2.52 32.41
N GLY A 93 16.72 -3.23 33.46
CA GLY A 93 16.20 -4.56 33.78
C GLY A 93 16.17 -5.48 32.56
N ASN A 94 15.15 -6.34 32.48
CA ASN A 94 14.97 -7.28 31.36
C ASN A 94 13.89 -6.76 30.35
N ILE A 95 13.81 -5.45 30.15
CA ILE A 95 12.72 -4.84 29.35
C ILE A 95 12.70 -5.33 27.89
N LEU A 96 13.84 -5.67 27.30
CA LEU A 96 13.92 -6.20 25.94
C LEU A 96 13.26 -7.58 25.84
N ASP A 97 13.32 -8.39 26.87
CA ASP A 97 12.62 -9.69 26.94
C ASP A 97 11.12 -9.51 27.15
N GLU A 98 10.71 -8.40 27.78
CA GLU A 98 9.30 -8.04 27.97
C GLU A 98 8.66 -7.43 26.72
N MET A 99 9.44 -6.84 25.82
CA MET A 99 8.98 -6.11 24.64
C MET A 99 7.99 -6.92 23.77
N PRO A 100 8.24 -8.20 23.43
CA PRO A 100 7.29 -9.00 22.64
C PRO A 100 6.01 -9.33 23.40
N VAL A 101 6.09 -9.53 24.72
CA VAL A 101 4.96 -9.94 25.57
C VAL A 101 4.03 -8.76 25.86
N LYS A 102 4.59 -7.58 26.17
CA LYS A 102 3.84 -6.36 26.49
C LYS A 102 3.53 -5.50 25.25
N GLN A 103 3.95 -5.94 24.08
CA GLN A 103 3.70 -5.27 22.81
C GLN A 103 4.19 -3.81 22.72
N PHE A 104 5.34 -3.52 23.30
CA PHE A 104 5.98 -2.22 23.08
C PHE A 104 6.59 -2.13 21.70
N ASP A 105 6.42 -0.97 21.04
CA ASP A 105 6.97 -0.70 19.71
C ASP A 105 8.40 -0.16 19.77
N ALA A 106 8.77 0.54 20.84
CA ALA A 106 10.13 1.01 21.07
C ALA A 106 10.48 1.14 22.55
N VAL A 107 11.77 1.04 22.85
CA VAL A 107 12.38 1.36 24.14
C VAL A 107 13.45 2.40 23.93
N ILE A 108 13.40 3.49 24.68
CA ILE A 108 14.34 4.61 24.61
C ILE A 108 15.09 4.66 25.94
N THR A 109 16.43 4.59 25.90
CA THR A 109 17.26 4.63 27.09
C THR A 109 18.07 5.92 27.12
N LEU A 110 17.85 6.71 28.13
CA LEU A 110 18.64 7.91 28.48
C LEU A 110 19.75 7.47 29.46
N PRO A 111 21.03 7.63 29.08
CA PRO A 111 22.14 7.12 29.91
C PRO A 111 22.36 7.97 31.18
N THR A 112 23.02 7.40 32.15
CA THR A 112 23.47 8.09 33.37
C THR A 112 24.36 9.29 33.03
N ASN A 113 24.24 10.39 33.81
CA ASN A 113 24.96 11.65 33.60
C ASN A 113 24.66 12.36 32.25
N PHE A 114 23.49 12.10 31.65
CA PHE A 114 23.11 12.63 30.36
C PHE A 114 23.18 14.17 30.32
N GLU A 115 22.55 14.86 31.26
CA GLU A 115 22.60 16.33 31.33
C GLU A 115 24.03 16.86 31.56
N ALA A 116 24.78 16.24 32.48
CA ALA A 116 26.16 16.64 32.74
C ALA A 116 27.06 16.50 31.52
N ASP A 117 26.89 15.43 30.74
CA ASP A 117 27.66 15.20 29.53
C ASP A 117 27.28 16.18 28.41
N ILE A 118 26.00 16.53 28.26
CA ILE A 118 25.55 17.58 27.32
C ILE A 118 26.19 18.94 27.69
N LEU A 119 26.15 19.32 28.96
CA LEU A 119 26.73 20.58 29.42
C LEU A 119 28.25 20.63 29.22
N GLN A 120 28.93 19.48 29.29
CA GLN A 120 30.36 19.34 29.05
C GLN A 120 30.71 19.11 27.56
N LYS A 121 29.71 19.13 26.63
CA LYS A 121 29.88 18.88 25.21
C LYS A 121 30.47 17.50 24.90
N ARG A 122 30.11 16.47 25.65
CA ARG A 122 30.60 15.09 25.48
C ARG A 122 29.74 14.24 24.55
N HIS A 123 28.58 14.74 24.06
CA HIS A 123 27.65 14.07 23.15
C HIS A 123 27.23 12.68 23.64
N PRO A 124 26.43 12.57 24.72
CA PRO A 124 25.97 11.29 25.22
C PRO A 124 25.08 10.59 24.17
N GLU A 125 25.10 9.27 24.16
CA GLU A 125 24.35 8.46 23.20
C GLU A 125 23.00 8.00 23.79
N ILE A 126 21.90 8.40 23.15
CA ILE A 126 20.56 7.87 23.45
C ILE A 126 20.38 6.59 22.65
N ARG A 127 20.11 5.50 23.36
CA ARG A 127 19.82 4.22 22.73
C ARG A 127 18.34 4.08 22.45
N VAL A 128 18.01 3.64 21.22
CA VAL A 128 16.64 3.38 20.77
C VAL A 128 16.55 1.95 20.23
N ASP A 129 15.84 1.10 20.94
CA ASP A 129 15.57 -0.29 20.54
C ASP A 129 14.14 -0.35 19.95
N LEU A 130 14.00 -0.84 18.72
CA LEU A 130 12.74 -0.89 17.97
C LEU A 130 12.24 -2.32 17.83
N ASN A 131 10.95 -2.54 18.08
CA ASN A 131 10.30 -3.82 17.84
C ASN A 131 9.97 -3.98 16.35
N MET A 132 10.82 -4.70 15.62
CA MET A 132 10.66 -4.92 14.18
C MET A 132 9.65 -6.02 13.81
N ALA A 133 8.95 -6.63 14.78
CA ALA A 133 7.92 -7.63 14.51
C ALA A 133 6.76 -7.05 13.66
N ASN A 134 6.43 -5.78 13.87
CA ASN A 134 5.54 -5.01 13.02
C ASN A 134 6.31 -3.87 12.34
N ILE A 135 6.71 -4.09 11.09
CA ILE A 135 7.52 -3.13 10.31
C ILE A 135 6.84 -1.76 10.18
N LEU A 136 5.51 -1.72 10.08
CA LEU A 136 4.75 -0.47 9.95
C LEU A 136 4.86 0.37 11.23
N ASN A 137 4.61 -0.25 12.38
CA ASN A 137 4.72 0.40 13.68
C ASN A 137 6.17 0.85 13.93
N ALA A 138 7.14 -0.04 13.71
CA ALA A 138 8.56 0.25 13.90
C ALA A 138 9.04 1.44 13.05
N ASN A 139 8.67 1.49 11.77
CA ASN A 139 9.03 2.61 10.90
C ASN A 139 8.37 3.92 11.34
N THR A 140 7.12 3.86 11.79
CA THR A 140 6.39 5.04 12.28
C THR A 140 6.97 5.53 13.61
N ALA A 141 7.23 4.61 14.54
CA ALA A 141 7.92 4.93 15.81
C ALA A 141 9.30 5.55 15.57
N SER A 142 10.13 4.91 14.73
CA SER A 142 11.47 5.40 14.39
C SER A 142 11.45 6.84 13.86
N LYS A 143 10.53 7.15 12.91
CA LYS A 143 10.41 8.50 12.34
C LYS A 143 10.04 9.54 13.39
N ASN A 144 9.07 9.23 14.25
CA ASN A 144 8.60 10.17 15.26
C ASN A 144 9.64 10.34 16.38
N ILE A 145 10.28 9.26 16.81
CA ILE A 145 11.38 9.31 17.79
C ILE A 145 12.53 10.17 17.26
N GLN A 146 12.96 9.95 16.02
CA GLN A 146 13.98 10.78 15.38
C GLN A 146 13.59 12.25 15.30
N ALA A 147 12.33 12.55 14.92
CA ALA A 147 11.85 13.92 14.82
C ALA A 147 11.88 14.63 16.20
N VAL A 148 11.42 13.96 17.26
CA VAL A 148 11.45 14.49 18.63
C VAL A 148 12.90 14.74 19.09
N LEU A 149 13.78 13.75 18.97
CA LEU A 149 15.17 13.85 19.39
C LEU A 149 15.94 14.91 18.58
N MET A 150 15.72 15.01 17.26
CA MET A 150 16.36 16.05 16.43
C MET A 150 15.90 17.45 16.82
N THR A 151 14.60 17.62 17.09
CA THR A 151 14.05 18.92 17.50
C THR A 151 14.62 19.36 18.84
N LEU A 152 14.71 18.44 19.82
CA LEU A 152 15.29 18.70 21.12
C LEU A 152 16.78 19.02 21.03
N ASN A 153 17.54 18.23 20.26
CA ASN A 153 18.97 18.47 20.05
C ASN A 153 19.23 19.87 19.46
N ALA A 154 18.43 20.27 18.46
CA ALA A 154 18.49 21.61 17.90
C ALA A 154 18.17 22.69 18.96
N GLY A 155 17.11 22.48 19.76
CA GLY A 155 16.72 23.39 20.84
C GLY A 155 17.82 23.57 21.87
N ILE A 156 18.43 22.49 22.35
CA ILE A 156 19.51 22.50 23.34
C ILE A 156 20.72 23.27 22.80
N GLU A 157 21.11 23.01 21.55
CA GLU A 157 22.29 23.68 20.96
C GLU A 157 22.04 25.17 20.73
N ILE A 158 20.86 25.57 20.25
CA ILE A 158 20.48 26.99 20.12
C ILE A 158 20.49 27.68 21.49
N GLU A 159 20.00 27.06 22.57
CA GLU A 159 20.06 27.61 23.92
C GLU A 159 21.50 27.74 24.40
N GLY A 160 22.35 26.77 24.14
CA GLY A 160 23.78 26.82 24.46
C GLY A 160 24.48 27.98 23.76
N LEU A 161 24.21 28.22 22.48
CA LEU A 161 24.73 29.33 21.69
C LEU A 161 24.24 30.69 22.22
N LYS A 162 22.97 30.80 22.59
CA LYS A 162 22.42 32.02 23.22
C LYS A 162 23.12 32.33 24.56
N LYS A 163 23.34 31.31 25.39
CA LYS A 163 24.08 31.47 26.68
C LYS A 163 25.53 31.89 26.48
N SER A 164 26.14 31.58 25.36
CA SER A 164 27.49 32.02 24.98
C SER A 164 27.54 33.47 24.43
N GLY A 165 26.40 34.19 24.43
CA GLY A 165 26.34 35.61 24.05
C GLY A 165 25.90 35.88 22.61
N LEU A 166 25.52 34.87 21.84
CA LEU A 166 24.99 35.08 20.48
C LEU A 166 23.55 35.61 20.53
N HIS A 167 23.24 36.56 19.65
CA HIS A 167 21.87 37.07 19.51
C HIS A 167 20.93 35.92 19.08
N PRO A 168 19.67 35.84 19.56
CA PRO A 168 18.75 34.75 19.28
C PRO A 168 18.62 34.40 17.81
N THR A 169 18.56 35.40 16.89
CA THR A 169 18.50 35.20 15.45
C THR A 169 19.79 34.63 14.86
N GLN A 170 20.94 35.01 15.39
CA GLN A 170 22.25 34.49 14.99
C GLN A 170 22.47 33.07 15.54
N ALA A 171 22.03 32.77 16.75
CA ALA A 171 22.06 31.42 17.29
C ALA A 171 21.24 30.45 16.45
N ALA A 172 20.03 30.83 16.06
CA ALA A 172 19.17 30.00 15.21
C ALA A 172 19.72 29.77 13.80
N THR A 173 20.44 30.77 13.22
CA THR A 173 21.08 30.63 11.91
C THR A 173 22.45 29.94 11.97
N SER A 174 23.17 30.04 13.07
CA SER A 174 24.49 29.42 13.26
C SER A 174 24.39 27.93 13.58
N TYR A 175 23.23 27.45 14.03
CA TYR A 175 22.95 26.02 14.22
C TYR A 175 23.04 25.25 12.90
N GLU A 176 22.66 25.86 11.78
CA GLU A 176 22.73 25.26 10.45
C GLU A 176 24.17 25.28 9.90
N SER A 177 25.08 24.53 10.52
CA SER A 177 26.43 24.32 9.99
C SER A 177 26.40 23.60 8.63
N PHE A 178 25.34 22.83 8.37
CA PHE A 178 25.00 22.21 7.10
C PHE A 178 23.49 21.94 7.03
N LYS A 179 22.94 22.08 5.84
CA LYS A 179 21.54 21.73 5.57
C LYS A 179 21.44 20.27 5.18
N ILE A 180 20.63 19.50 5.88
CA ILE A 180 20.31 18.14 5.49
C ILE A 180 19.07 18.19 4.58
N ASN A 181 19.24 17.87 3.31
CA ASN A 181 18.13 17.75 2.38
C ASN A 181 17.70 16.28 2.30
N PHE A 182 16.59 15.96 2.93
CA PHE A 182 15.96 14.65 2.80
C PHE A 182 15.10 14.62 1.54
N ASN A 183 15.61 14.04 0.47
CA ASN A 183 14.82 13.80 -0.72
C ASN A 183 14.11 12.45 -0.61
N LYS A 184 12.84 12.47 -0.20
CA LYS A 184 12.00 11.28 -0.14
C LYS A 184 11.45 10.99 -1.53
N LEU A 185 11.99 9.99 -2.21
CA LEU A 185 11.53 9.56 -3.53
C LEU A 185 10.29 8.64 -3.39
N TYR A 186 9.40 8.71 -4.39
CA TYR A 186 8.24 7.83 -4.61
C TYR A 186 7.07 7.93 -3.60
N ASN A 187 7.31 8.24 -2.34
CA ASN A 187 6.30 8.49 -1.32
C ASN A 187 6.80 9.57 -0.36
N SER A 188 6.81 10.81 -0.84
CA SER A 188 7.35 11.96 -0.12
C SER A 188 6.61 12.24 1.19
N SER A 189 5.31 12.01 1.21
CA SER A 189 4.47 12.17 2.41
C SER A 189 4.69 11.05 3.44
N GLY A 190 5.28 9.92 3.05
CA GLY A 190 5.35 8.72 3.88
C GLY A 190 3.98 8.16 4.25
N ASN A 191 2.94 8.52 3.49
CA ASN A 191 1.57 8.12 3.76
C ASN A 191 1.36 6.66 3.32
N TYR A 192 0.83 5.85 4.24
CA TYR A 192 0.63 4.43 4.02
C TYR A 192 -0.42 4.13 2.94
N ILE A 193 -1.43 5.00 2.80
CA ILE A 193 -2.45 4.83 1.76
C ILE A 193 -1.85 4.88 0.35
N ASN A 194 -0.84 5.75 0.12
CA ASN A 194 -0.16 5.87 -1.17
C ASN A 194 0.61 4.62 -1.57
N PHE A 195 1.04 3.83 -0.58
CA PHE A 195 1.73 2.57 -0.81
C PHE A 195 0.75 1.39 -0.96
N MET A 196 -0.21 1.29 -0.02
CA MET A 196 -1.02 0.09 0.13
C MET A 196 -2.18 0.02 -0.87
N LEU A 197 -2.90 1.13 -1.06
CA LEU A 197 -4.13 1.12 -1.86
C LEU A 197 -3.88 0.79 -3.35
N PRO A 198 -2.85 1.32 -4.02
CA PRO A 198 -2.57 0.95 -5.41
C PRO A 198 -2.27 -0.54 -5.58
N GLY A 199 -1.41 -1.10 -4.71
CA GLY A 199 -1.07 -2.52 -4.77
C GLY A 199 -2.28 -3.43 -4.53
N LEU A 200 -3.10 -3.09 -3.56
CA LEU A 200 -4.31 -3.84 -3.21
C LEU A 200 -5.35 -3.79 -4.34
N LEU A 201 -5.58 -2.63 -4.96
CA LEU A 201 -6.53 -2.50 -6.08
C LEU A 201 -6.06 -3.28 -7.31
N ILE A 202 -4.76 -3.30 -7.59
CA ILE A 202 -4.21 -4.12 -8.67
C ILE A 202 -4.43 -5.62 -8.40
N ALA A 203 -4.21 -6.08 -7.16
CA ALA A 203 -4.46 -7.46 -6.77
C ALA A 203 -5.95 -7.83 -6.88
N ILE A 204 -6.85 -6.94 -6.47
CA ILE A 204 -8.30 -7.12 -6.62
C ILE A 204 -8.69 -7.18 -8.10
N MET A 205 -8.15 -6.30 -8.94
CA MET A 205 -8.37 -6.36 -10.39
C MET A 205 -7.92 -7.70 -10.98
N GLN A 206 -6.75 -8.17 -10.61
CA GLN A 206 -6.24 -9.47 -11.04
C GLN A 206 -7.22 -10.59 -10.67
N GLN A 207 -7.69 -10.61 -9.42
CA GLN A 207 -8.64 -11.62 -8.94
C GLN A 207 -9.97 -11.57 -9.69
N ILE A 208 -10.49 -10.38 -9.95
CA ILE A 208 -11.72 -10.18 -10.73
C ILE A 208 -11.58 -10.74 -12.15
N ILE A 209 -10.44 -10.48 -12.78
CA ILE A 209 -10.14 -10.96 -14.13
C ILE A 209 -10.04 -12.49 -14.14
N PHE A 210 -9.37 -13.09 -13.15
CA PHE A 210 -9.30 -14.54 -12.99
C PHE A 210 -10.69 -15.17 -12.91
N LEU A 211 -11.53 -14.68 -12.01
CA LEU A 211 -12.89 -15.19 -11.83
C LEU A 211 -13.73 -15.05 -13.09
N ALA A 212 -13.67 -13.88 -13.71
CA ALA A 212 -14.45 -13.64 -14.92
C ALA A 212 -14.02 -14.54 -16.08
N MET A 213 -12.71 -14.68 -16.28
CA MET A 213 -12.17 -15.53 -17.36
C MET A 213 -12.35 -17.02 -17.09
N ALA A 214 -12.38 -17.45 -15.82
CA ALA A 214 -12.68 -18.82 -15.42
C ALA A 214 -14.10 -19.25 -15.87
N LEU A 215 -15.04 -18.30 -15.88
CA LEU A 215 -16.44 -18.58 -16.25
C LEU A 215 -16.69 -18.65 -17.77
N VAL A 216 -15.80 -18.07 -18.57
CA VAL A 216 -16.07 -17.79 -20.00
C VAL A 216 -16.35 -19.05 -20.82
N PHE A 217 -15.48 -20.05 -20.74
CA PHE A 217 -15.65 -21.32 -21.47
C PHE A 217 -16.37 -22.38 -20.62
N ALA A 218 -16.12 -22.41 -19.30
CA ALA A 218 -16.76 -23.35 -18.39
C ALA A 218 -18.30 -23.23 -18.49
N ARG A 219 -18.82 -22.00 -18.60
CA ARG A 219 -20.24 -21.75 -18.81
C ARG A 219 -20.75 -22.33 -20.15
N ASP A 220 -19.99 -22.16 -21.23
CA ASP A 220 -20.39 -22.69 -22.54
C ASP A 220 -20.37 -24.22 -22.56
N PHE A 221 -19.51 -24.86 -21.78
CA PHE A 221 -19.51 -26.32 -21.62
C PHE A 221 -20.74 -26.78 -20.81
N GLU A 222 -21.06 -26.14 -19.70
CA GLU A 222 -22.25 -26.48 -18.89
C GLU A 222 -23.56 -26.23 -19.66
N ASP A 223 -23.68 -25.12 -20.38
CA ASP A 223 -24.89 -24.75 -21.15
C ASP A 223 -24.98 -25.53 -22.50
N GLY A 224 -23.99 -26.32 -22.86
CA GLY A 224 -23.93 -27.03 -24.14
C GLY A 224 -23.73 -26.12 -25.38
N HIS A 225 -23.44 -24.84 -25.19
CA HIS A 225 -23.25 -23.87 -26.27
C HIS A 225 -21.94 -24.00 -27.01
N PHE A 226 -20.93 -24.64 -26.40
CA PHE A 226 -19.61 -24.80 -27.02
C PHE A 226 -19.67 -25.52 -28.36
N GLY A 227 -20.52 -26.54 -28.48
CA GLY A 227 -20.73 -27.25 -29.75
C GLY A 227 -21.28 -26.37 -30.87
N VAL A 228 -22.09 -25.37 -30.55
CA VAL A 228 -22.61 -24.39 -31.52
C VAL A 228 -21.52 -23.42 -31.98
N LEU A 229 -20.64 -23.00 -31.06
CA LEU A 229 -19.50 -22.14 -31.40
C LEU A 229 -18.51 -22.84 -32.32
N VAL A 230 -18.16 -24.10 -32.07
CA VAL A 230 -17.24 -24.90 -32.89
C VAL A 230 -17.79 -25.13 -34.30
N LYS A 231 -19.12 -25.27 -34.49
CA LYS A 231 -19.73 -25.36 -35.80
C LYS A 231 -19.56 -24.08 -36.62
N LYS A 232 -19.44 -22.91 -36.00
CA LYS A 232 -19.25 -21.61 -36.66
C LYS A 232 -17.80 -21.37 -37.06
N SER A 233 -16.86 -21.81 -36.27
CA SER A 233 -15.42 -21.72 -36.56
C SER A 233 -14.67 -22.89 -35.95
N LYS A 234 -13.75 -23.47 -36.72
CA LYS A 234 -12.81 -24.50 -36.27
C LYS A 234 -11.54 -23.89 -35.62
N SER A 235 -11.39 -22.58 -35.67
CA SER A 235 -10.19 -21.89 -35.15
C SER A 235 -10.31 -21.64 -33.65
N SER A 236 -9.42 -22.23 -32.86
CA SER A 236 -9.32 -22.00 -31.44
C SER A 236 -8.99 -20.54 -31.11
N LEU A 237 -8.11 -19.91 -31.90
CA LEU A 237 -7.74 -18.50 -31.71
C LEU A 237 -8.92 -17.55 -31.92
N TYR A 238 -9.84 -17.92 -32.85
CA TYR A 238 -11.07 -17.17 -33.06
C TYR A 238 -11.95 -17.15 -31.80
N HIS A 239 -12.13 -18.31 -31.17
CA HIS A 239 -12.94 -18.41 -29.95
C HIS A 239 -12.29 -17.67 -28.77
N ILE A 240 -10.98 -17.79 -28.62
CA ILE A 240 -10.23 -17.04 -27.61
C ILE A 240 -10.41 -15.54 -27.84
N ALA A 241 -10.20 -15.05 -29.05
CA ALA A 241 -10.38 -13.64 -29.39
C ALA A 241 -11.82 -13.16 -29.15
N LEU A 242 -12.83 -13.93 -29.57
CA LEU A 242 -14.23 -13.61 -29.38
C LEU A 242 -14.58 -13.46 -27.88
N LYS A 243 -14.08 -14.39 -27.07
CA LYS A 243 -14.37 -14.44 -25.62
C LYS A 243 -13.58 -13.43 -24.80
N SER A 244 -12.36 -13.09 -25.20
CA SER A 244 -11.52 -12.12 -24.50
C SER A 244 -11.84 -10.66 -24.84
N THR A 245 -12.32 -10.37 -26.07
CA THR A 245 -12.57 -8.99 -26.52
C THR A 245 -13.48 -8.17 -25.58
N PRO A 246 -14.62 -8.68 -25.06
CA PRO A 246 -15.43 -7.91 -24.12
C PRO A 246 -14.66 -7.45 -22.88
N PHE A 247 -13.82 -8.33 -22.33
CA PHE A 247 -13.05 -8.03 -21.14
C PHE A 247 -11.92 -7.03 -21.42
N ILE A 248 -11.25 -7.16 -22.56
CA ILE A 248 -10.25 -6.18 -23.03
C ILE A 248 -10.87 -4.78 -23.13
N ILE A 249 -12.12 -4.67 -23.55
CA ILE A 249 -12.83 -3.38 -23.63
C ILE A 249 -13.26 -2.89 -22.24
N MET A 250 -13.59 -3.79 -21.31
CA MET A 250 -13.99 -3.42 -19.94
C MET A 250 -12.81 -2.98 -19.06
N ILE A 251 -11.58 -3.42 -19.33
CA ILE A 251 -10.39 -3.08 -18.54
C ILE A 251 -10.13 -1.56 -18.48
N PRO A 252 -10.12 -0.79 -19.58
CA PRO A 252 -9.99 0.66 -19.52
C PRO A 252 -11.08 1.34 -18.69
N ILE A 253 -12.28 0.78 -18.67
CA ILE A 253 -13.38 1.30 -17.85
C ILE A 253 -13.07 1.09 -16.37
N MET A 254 -12.55 -0.07 -15.98
CA MET A 254 -12.10 -0.34 -14.61
C MET A 254 -10.97 0.60 -14.20
N TRP A 255 -10.00 0.83 -15.08
CA TRP A 255 -8.91 1.78 -14.85
C TRP A 255 -9.43 3.20 -14.64
N PHE A 256 -10.42 3.62 -15.39
CA PHE A 256 -11.07 4.91 -15.20
C PHE A 256 -11.69 5.03 -13.79
N PHE A 257 -12.38 4.00 -13.30
CA PHE A 257 -12.93 4.01 -11.94
C PHE A 257 -11.82 4.02 -10.86
N ILE A 258 -10.73 3.30 -11.07
CA ILE A 258 -9.58 3.32 -10.15
C ILE A 258 -8.93 4.72 -10.13
N SER A 259 -8.81 5.37 -11.27
CA SER A 259 -8.35 6.75 -11.35
C SER A 259 -9.20 7.71 -10.53
N LEU A 260 -10.53 7.61 -10.65
CA LEU A 260 -11.44 8.41 -9.83
C LEU A 260 -11.27 8.16 -8.32
N LEU A 261 -11.00 6.92 -7.92
CA LEU A 261 -10.73 6.58 -6.53
C LEU A 261 -9.40 7.18 -6.05
N PHE A 262 -8.36 7.16 -6.89
CA PHE A 262 -7.06 7.77 -6.57
C PHE A 262 -7.20 9.27 -6.39
N ASP A 263 -7.92 9.96 -7.28
CA ASP A 263 -8.20 11.38 -7.16
C ASP A 263 -8.99 11.70 -5.88
N TYR A 264 -10.01 10.91 -5.58
CA TYR A 264 -10.83 11.10 -4.38
C TYR A 264 -10.03 10.95 -3.07
N PHE A 265 -9.16 9.94 -3.00
CA PHE A 265 -8.32 9.70 -1.82
C PHE A 265 -7.00 10.49 -1.85
N ARG A 266 -6.77 11.32 -2.85
CA ARG A 266 -5.55 12.12 -3.04
C ARG A 266 -4.28 11.27 -3.02
N ILE A 267 -4.31 10.16 -3.75
CA ILE A 267 -3.16 9.26 -3.89
C ILE A 267 -2.25 9.85 -4.95
N ASP A 268 -1.00 10.09 -4.57
CA ASP A 268 0.02 10.61 -5.46
C ASP A 268 0.65 9.46 -6.28
N ALA A 269 -0.13 8.93 -7.22
CA ALA A 269 0.31 7.87 -8.12
C ALA A 269 -0.07 8.22 -9.56
N ASP A 270 0.94 8.41 -10.40
CA ASP A 270 0.74 8.58 -11.85
C ASP A 270 0.48 7.22 -12.51
N ILE A 271 -0.82 6.85 -12.58
CA ILE A 271 -1.25 5.58 -13.18
C ILE A 271 -1.23 5.59 -14.70
N TYR A 272 -1.15 6.77 -15.32
CA TYR A 272 -1.15 6.91 -16.77
C TYR A 272 0.24 6.97 -17.38
N ASN A 273 1.31 6.87 -16.59
CA ASN A 273 2.66 6.80 -17.13
C ASN A 273 2.87 5.50 -17.93
N LEU A 274 3.67 5.55 -18.97
CA LEU A 274 3.88 4.44 -19.88
C LEU A 274 4.37 3.15 -19.20
N PRO A 275 5.33 3.16 -18.26
CA PRO A 275 5.75 1.97 -17.53
C PRO A 275 4.61 1.31 -16.77
N MET A 276 3.75 2.09 -16.09
CA MET A 276 2.64 1.58 -15.31
C MET A 276 1.56 0.98 -16.23
N LEU A 277 1.25 1.63 -17.35
CA LEU A 277 0.32 1.09 -18.35
C LEU A 277 0.83 -0.22 -18.97
N LEU A 278 2.13 -0.32 -19.26
CA LEU A 278 2.73 -1.56 -19.77
C LEU A 278 2.69 -2.68 -18.74
N LEU A 279 3.03 -2.39 -17.49
CA LEU A 279 3.01 -3.36 -16.40
C LEU A 279 1.59 -3.91 -16.20
N THR A 280 0.61 -3.02 -16.08
CA THR A 280 -0.78 -3.41 -15.80
C THR A 280 -1.44 -4.10 -16.98
N THR A 281 -1.17 -3.70 -18.21
CA THR A 281 -1.65 -4.41 -19.41
C THR A 281 -1.05 -5.80 -19.50
N THR A 282 0.24 -5.96 -19.22
CA THR A 282 0.91 -7.27 -19.23
C THR A 282 0.35 -8.17 -18.14
N LEU A 283 0.19 -7.67 -16.92
CA LEU A 283 -0.43 -8.39 -15.80
C LEU A 283 -1.86 -8.84 -16.15
N THR A 284 -2.64 -7.94 -16.71
CA THR A 284 -4.03 -8.21 -17.11
C THR A 284 -4.09 -9.28 -18.19
N MET A 285 -3.25 -9.21 -19.22
CA MET A 285 -3.19 -10.22 -20.27
C MET A 285 -2.76 -11.58 -19.74
N ALA A 286 -1.76 -11.62 -18.85
CA ALA A 286 -1.33 -12.86 -18.19
C ALA A 286 -2.47 -13.47 -17.37
N SER A 287 -3.17 -12.64 -16.59
CA SER A 287 -4.32 -13.06 -15.78
C SER A 287 -5.47 -13.61 -16.65
N MET A 288 -5.76 -12.96 -17.76
CA MET A 288 -6.76 -13.45 -18.73
C MET A 288 -6.37 -14.82 -19.30
N CYS A 289 -5.11 -15.00 -19.69
CA CYS A 289 -4.63 -16.28 -20.23
C CYS A 289 -4.74 -17.41 -19.19
N ILE A 290 -4.34 -17.15 -17.94
CA ILE A 290 -4.44 -18.13 -16.85
C ILE A 290 -5.91 -18.47 -16.58
N GLY A 291 -6.78 -17.47 -16.41
CA GLY A 291 -8.20 -17.68 -16.17
C GLY A 291 -8.87 -18.51 -17.29
N MET A 292 -8.56 -18.19 -18.56
CA MET A 292 -9.06 -18.96 -19.70
C MET A 292 -8.57 -20.40 -19.72
N LEU A 293 -7.31 -20.64 -19.34
CA LEU A 293 -6.73 -21.98 -19.28
C LEU A 293 -7.51 -22.84 -18.28
N PHE A 294 -7.81 -22.33 -17.10
CA PHE A 294 -8.66 -23.03 -16.12
C PHE A 294 -10.08 -23.22 -16.62
N SER A 295 -10.65 -22.23 -17.29
CA SER A 295 -11.99 -22.30 -17.90
C SER A 295 -12.12 -23.40 -18.94
N ILE A 296 -11.06 -23.66 -19.71
CA ILE A 296 -11.03 -24.71 -20.72
C ILE A 296 -10.74 -26.08 -20.11
N ALA A 297 -9.83 -26.13 -19.12
CA ALA A 297 -9.41 -27.37 -18.49
C ALA A 297 -10.50 -27.96 -17.58
N ILE A 298 -11.35 -27.10 -16.99
CA ILE A 298 -12.35 -27.51 -16.01
C ILE A 298 -13.75 -27.10 -16.52
N PRO A 299 -14.53 -28.06 -17.05
CA PRO A 299 -15.83 -27.76 -17.64
C PRO A 299 -16.95 -27.54 -16.61
N SER A 300 -16.62 -26.97 -15.44
CA SER A 300 -17.57 -26.61 -14.39
C SER A 300 -17.23 -25.23 -13.85
N GLN A 301 -18.22 -24.32 -13.90
CA GLN A 301 -18.05 -22.94 -13.46
C GLN A 301 -17.61 -22.86 -12.01
N LEU A 302 -18.25 -23.65 -11.13
CA LEU A 302 -17.94 -23.64 -9.69
C LEU A 302 -16.49 -24.10 -9.43
N LYS A 303 -16.10 -25.25 -9.99
CA LYS A 303 -14.74 -25.79 -9.78
C LYS A 303 -13.65 -24.94 -10.41
N ALA A 304 -13.91 -24.33 -11.57
CA ALA A 304 -12.95 -23.44 -12.22
C ALA A 304 -12.70 -22.17 -11.43
N THR A 305 -13.73 -21.62 -10.77
CA THR A 305 -13.59 -20.46 -9.89
C THR A 305 -12.95 -20.80 -8.55
N GLU A 306 -13.32 -21.92 -7.92
CA GLU A 306 -12.74 -22.37 -6.65
C GLU A 306 -11.23 -22.59 -6.73
N LEU A 307 -10.72 -23.11 -7.85
CA LEU A 307 -9.29 -23.35 -8.04
C LEU A 307 -8.46 -22.08 -8.31
N LEU A 308 -9.12 -20.97 -8.67
CA LEU A 308 -8.47 -19.69 -8.92
C LEU A 308 -8.58 -18.70 -7.76
N MET A 309 -9.37 -19.03 -6.72
CA MET A 309 -9.46 -18.28 -5.47
C MET A 309 -8.36 -18.70 -4.50
#